data_57cf098db87486db68ea60ab4e1477c5
#
_entry.id   57cf098db87486db68ea60ab4e1477c5
#
_cell.length_a   1.000
_cell.length_b   1.000
_cell.length_c   1.000
_cell.angle_alpha   90.00
_cell.angle_beta   90.00
_cell.angle_gamma   90.00
#
_symmetry.space_group_name_H-M   'P 1'
#
loop_
_entity.id
_entity.type
_entity.pdbx_description
1 polymer ?
#
loop_
_entity_poly.entity_id
_entity_poly.type
_entity_poly.pdbx_seq_one_letter_code
_entity_poly.pdbx_strand_id
1 'polypeptide(L)'
;MIFSKKGDEAVRNKLAGAPAPYKEIALRLHEIISESAPSLEPVVRWGLAFYVKDGQDVCYIKPDKNFLVFGFGEVVNPAFDQGELMHPVAWTITALDEATEGKIRALVAKAAG
;
A
#
# COMPACT_ATOMS: atom_id res chain seq x y z
N MET A 1 4.72 15.83 -7.39
CA MET A 1 5.90 14.98 -7.19
C MET A 1 5.52 13.52 -7.35
N ILE A 2 6.40 12.71 -7.87
CA ILE A 2 6.16 11.29 -8.12
C ILE A 2 7.18 10.45 -7.33
N PHE A 3 6.93 9.16 -7.23
CA PHE A 3 7.88 8.22 -6.68
C PHE A 3 9.21 8.28 -7.44
N SER A 4 10.32 7.94 -6.77
CA SER A 4 11.60 7.81 -7.46
C SER A 4 11.48 6.79 -8.60
N LYS A 5 12.10 7.08 -9.72
CA LYS A 5 12.00 6.22 -10.91
C LYS A 5 12.47 4.79 -10.62
N LYS A 6 13.60 4.66 -9.93
CA LYS A 6 14.17 3.35 -9.60
C LYS A 6 13.26 2.55 -8.68
N GLY A 7 12.73 3.19 -7.63
CA GLY A 7 11.82 2.53 -6.69
C GLY A 7 10.51 2.15 -7.36
N ASP A 8 9.95 3.06 -8.17
CA ASP A 8 8.72 2.80 -8.91
C ASP A 8 8.86 1.59 -9.83
N GLU A 9 9.93 1.52 -10.61
CA GLU A 9 10.18 0.40 -11.52
C GLU A 9 10.35 -0.92 -10.76
N ALA A 10 11.12 -0.91 -9.66
CA ALA A 10 11.36 -2.11 -8.87
C ALA A 10 10.05 -2.66 -8.30
N VAL A 11 9.20 -1.80 -7.76
CA VAL A 11 7.92 -2.22 -7.19
C VAL A 11 6.97 -2.69 -8.29
N ARG A 12 6.86 -1.98 -9.41
CA ARG A 12 6.02 -2.40 -10.54
C ARG A 12 6.42 -3.77 -11.05
N ASN A 13 7.72 -4.01 -11.20
CA ASN A 13 8.23 -5.30 -11.65
C ASN A 13 7.88 -6.42 -10.65
N LYS A 14 7.98 -6.14 -9.36
CA LYS A 14 7.62 -7.12 -8.33
C LYS A 14 6.13 -7.43 -8.34
N LEU A 15 5.28 -6.41 -8.40
CA LEU A 15 3.83 -6.59 -8.40
C LEU A 15 3.32 -7.24 -9.69
N ALA A 16 4.02 -7.03 -10.80
CA ALA A 16 3.67 -7.66 -12.08
C ALA A 16 3.81 -9.19 -12.05
N GLY A 17 4.53 -9.74 -11.07
CA GLY A 17 4.65 -11.19 -10.89
C GLY A 17 3.48 -11.83 -10.16
N ALA A 18 2.52 -11.05 -9.67
CA ALA A 18 1.36 -11.60 -8.96
C ALA A 18 0.42 -12.33 -9.93
N PRO A 19 -0.29 -13.38 -9.46
CA PRO A 19 -1.25 -14.09 -10.31
C PRO A 19 -2.46 -13.23 -10.62
N ALA A 20 -3.06 -13.41 -11.79
CA ALA A 20 -4.28 -12.71 -12.15
C ALA A 20 -5.44 -13.19 -11.26
N PRO A 21 -6.40 -12.33 -10.87
CA PRO A 21 -6.52 -10.92 -11.25
C PRO A 21 -5.72 -9.97 -10.36
N TYR A 22 -4.95 -10.49 -9.43
CA TYR A 22 -4.28 -9.68 -8.38
C TYR A 22 -3.14 -8.83 -8.92
N LYS A 23 -2.56 -9.22 -10.06
CA LYS A 23 -1.57 -8.39 -10.74
C LYS A 23 -2.13 -6.99 -11.05
N GLU A 24 -3.30 -6.94 -11.70
CA GLU A 24 -3.91 -5.67 -12.07
C GLU A 24 -4.33 -4.87 -10.84
N ILE A 25 -4.87 -5.56 -9.84
CA ILE A 25 -5.28 -4.92 -8.59
C ILE A 25 -4.06 -4.34 -7.86
N ALA A 26 -2.96 -5.09 -7.80
CA ALA A 26 -1.74 -4.65 -7.14
C ALA A 26 -1.13 -3.43 -7.85
N LEU A 27 -1.07 -3.45 -9.17
CA LEU A 27 -0.55 -2.32 -9.95
C LEU A 27 -1.44 -1.09 -9.81
N ARG A 28 -2.77 -1.27 -9.78
CA ARG A 28 -3.69 -0.17 -9.54
C ARG A 28 -3.50 0.41 -8.14
N LEU A 29 -3.33 -0.45 -7.14
CA LEU A 29 -3.09 -0.02 -5.77
C LEU A 29 -1.80 0.80 -5.66
N HIS A 30 -0.75 0.37 -6.36
CA HIS A 30 0.51 1.12 -6.44
C HIS A 30 0.28 2.53 -7.00
N GLU A 31 -0.51 2.66 -8.06
CA GLU A 31 -0.85 3.96 -8.63
C GLU A 31 -1.62 4.84 -7.63
N ILE A 32 -2.58 4.26 -6.93
CA ILE A 32 -3.36 4.98 -5.91
C ILE A 32 -2.45 5.51 -4.81
N ILE A 33 -1.51 4.70 -4.32
CA ILE A 33 -0.55 5.12 -3.30
C ILE A 33 0.33 6.25 -3.83
N SER A 34 0.82 6.13 -5.07
CA SER A 34 1.63 7.15 -5.70
C SER A 34 0.90 8.50 -5.80
N GLU A 35 -0.37 8.46 -6.18
CA GLU A 35 -1.19 9.67 -6.33
C GLU A 35 -1.55 10.29 -4.98
N SER A 36 -1.80 9.45 -3.98
CA SER A 36 -2.27 9.89 -2.67
C SER A 36 -1.14 10.37 -1.75
N ALA A 37 0.06 9.81 -1.92
CA ALA A 37 1.21 10.12 -1.06
C ALA A 37 2.51 10.05 -1.86
N PRO A 38 2.75 11.00 -2.76
CA PRO A 38 3.95 10.99 -3.62
C PRO A 38 5.26 11.18 -2.85
N SER A 39 5.18 11.57 -1.57
CA SER A 39 6.36 11.69 -0.72
C SER A 39 6.92 10.37 -0.24
N LEU A 40 6.17 9.28 -0.40
CA LEU A 40 6.64 7.95 0.01
C LEU A 40 7.69 7.43 -0.98
N GLU A 41 8.61 6.61 -0.48
CA GLU A 41 9.62 5.93 -1.29
C GLU A 41 9.21 4.47 -1.45
N PRO A 42 8.94 4.01 -2.68
CA PRO A 42 8.63 2.60 -2.91
C PRO A 42 9.89 1.76 -2.87
N VAL A 43 9.85 0.65 -2.14
CA VAL A 43 11.00 -0.24 -1.93
C VAL A 43 10.53 -1.69 -1.97
N VAL A 44 11.28 -2.56 -2.64
CA VAL A 44 11.06 -4.01 -2.56
C VAL A 44 11.92 -4.56 -1.43
N ARG A 45 11.28 -5.25 -0.49
CA ARG A 45 11.96 -5.83 0.66
C ARG A 45 11.24 -7.10 1.07
N TRP A 46 11.99 -8.18 1.30
CA TRP A 46 11.41 -9.49 1.63
C TRP A 46 10.35 -9.96 0.62
N GLY A 47 10.53 -9.60 -0.66
CA GLY A 47 9.58 -9.97 -1.69
C GLY A 47 8.27 -9.18 -1.68
N LEU A 48 8.17 -8.13 -0.88
CA LEU A 48 6.98 -7.29 -0.74
C LEU A 48 7.25 -5.88 -1.23
N ALA A 49 6.19 -5.17 -1.59
CA ALA A 49 6.27 -3.75 -1.90
C ALA A 49 6.01 -2.95 -0.64
N PHE A 50 7.02 -2.21 -0.19
CA PHE A 50 6.91 -1.29 0.94
C PHE A 50 6.96 0.15 0.47
N TYR A 51 6.28 1.03 1.21
CA TYR A 51 6.25 2.46 0.95
C TYR A 51 6.72 3.16 2.22
N VAL A 52 7.86 3.83 2.12
CA VAL A 52 8.65 4.29 3.28
C VAL A 52 8.73 5.80 3.31
N LYS A 53 8.74 6.39 4.50
CA LYS A 53 8.96 7.82 4.70
C LYS A 53 9.82 8.00 5.94
N ASP A 54 10.92 8.75 5.79
CA ASP A 54 11.84 9.07 6.91
C ASP A 54 12.29 7.81 7.67
N GLY A 55 12.58 6.74 6.93
CA GLY A 55 13.06 5.48 7.51
C GLY A 55 11.98 4.62 8.15
N GLN A 56 10.71 5.01 8.07
CA GLN A 56 9.59 4.25 8.62
C GLN A 56 8.73 3.66 7.52
N ASP A 57 8.33 2.40 7.69
CA ASP A 57 7.39 1.74 6.79
C ASP A 57 5.99 2.33 7.04
N VAL A 58 5.45 2.99 6.02
CA VAL A 58 4.11 3.60 6.11
C VAL A 58 3.05 2.60 5.73
N CYS A 59 3.20 1.93 4.59
CA CYS A 59 2.27 0.89 4.15
C CYS A 59 2.98 -0.12 3.26
N TYR A 60 2.30 -1.21 2.96
CA TYR A 60 2.86 -2.26 2.13
C TYR A 60 1.78 -3.02 1.36
N ILE A 61 2.19 -3.68 0.28
CA ILE A 61 1.34 -4.57 -0.53
C ILE A 61 1.99 -5.94 -0.56
N LYS A 62 1.21 -6.97 -0.21
CA LYS A 62 1.64 -8.37 -0.28
C LYS A 62 0.64 -9.16 -1.12
N PRO A 63 0.95 -9.49 -2.38
CA PRO A 63 0.09 -10.37 -3.16
C PRO A 63 0.09 -11.79 -2.60
N ASP A 64 -1.09 -12.42 -2.62
CA ASP A 64 -1.26 -13.81 -2.23
C ASP A 64 -2.07 -14.52 -3.32
N LYS A 65 -2.35 -15.81 -3.14
CA LYS A 65 -3.06 -16.61 -4.16
C LYS A 65 -4.50 -16.17 -4.34
N ASN A 66 -5.18 -15.82 -3.25
CA ASN A 66 -6.63 -15.59 -3.23
C ASN A 66 -7.01 -14.16 -2.88
N PHE A 67 -6.04 -13.29 -2.62
CA PHE A 67 -6.26 -11.90 -2.23
C PHE A 67 -4.94 -11.12 -2.24
N LEU A 68 -5.04 -9.82 -2.08
CA LEU A 68 -3.89 -8.99 -1.72
C LEU A 68 -4.01 -8.63 -0.24
N VAL A 69 -2.88 -8.51 0.44
CA VAL A 69 -2.83 -7.87 1.74
C VAL A 69 -2.34 -6.45 1.54
N PHE A 70 -3.07 -5.49 2.09
CA PHE A 70 -2.67 -4.10 2.14
C PHE A 70 -2.65 -3.70 3.62
N GLY A 71 -1.49 -3.27 4.12
CA GLY A 71 -1.34 -2.99 5.53
C GLY A 71 -0.53 -1.73 5.79
N PHE A 72 -0.55 -1.31 7.06
CA PHE A 72 0.16 -0.12 7.54
C PHE A 72 1.16 -0.49 8.63
N GLY A 73 2.22 0.30 8.76
CA GLY A 73 3.15 0.17 9.88
C GLY A 73 2.46 0.56 11.19
N GLU A 74 2.87 -0.06 12.29
CA GLU A 74 2.24 0.18 13.60
C GLU A 74 2.28 1.64 14.03
N VAL A 75 3.38 2.32 13.75
CA VAL A 75 3.60 3.71 14.19
C VAL A 75 2.71 4.70 13.44
N VAL A 76 2.33 4.38 12.21
CA VAL A 76 1.61 5.31 11.33
C VAL A 76 0.21 4.82 10.98
N ASN A 77 -0.31 3.80 11.65
CA ASN A 77 -1.59 3.18 11.32
C ASN A 77 -2.73 4.21 11.39
N PRO A 78 -3.33 4.59 10.26
CA PRO A 78 -4.37 5.63 10.21
C PRO A 78 -5.73 5.13 10.70
N ALA A 79 -5.90 3.82 10.88
CA ALA A 79 -7.13 3.24 11.39
C ALA A 79 -7.14 3.14 12.92
N PHE A 80 -6.05 3.59 13.57
CA PHE A 80 -5.94 3.57 15.01
C PHE A 80 -6.69 4.77 15.61
N ASP A 81 -7.69 4.49 16.42
CA ASP A 81 -8.41 5.50 17.19
C ASP A 81 -7.97 5.45 18.65
N GLN A 82 -7.66 6.61 19.21
CA GLN A 82 -7.20 6.70 20.56
C GLN A 82 -8.23 6.14 21.54
N GLY A 83 -7.79 5.25 22.41
CA GLY A 83 -8.66 4.63 23.41
C GLY A 83 -9.25 3.30 22.96
N GLU A 84 -9.11 2.91 21.69
CA GLU A 84 -9.54 1.58 21.25
C GLU A 84 -8.54 0.53 21.68
N LEU A 85 -9.05 -0.63 22.08
CA LEU A 85 -8.20 -1.74 22.49
C LEU A 85 -7.87 -2.69 21.34
N MET A 86 -8.64 -2.63 20.26
CA MET A 86 -8.43 -3.42 19.04
C MET A 86 -8.62 -2.52 17.83
N HIS A 87 -7.71 -2.63 16.86
CA HIS A 87 -7.81 -1.87 15.64
C HIS A 87 -7.14 -2.63 14.49
N PRO A 88 -7.60 -2.46 13.25
CA PRO A 88 -7.02 -3.16 12.11
C PRO A 88 -5.69 -2.54 11.72
N VAL A 89 -4.72 -3.39 11.36
CA VAL A 89 -3.44 -2.94 10.79
C VAL A 89 -3.29 -3.35 9.32
N ALA A 90 -4.14 -4.26 8.85
CA ALA A 90 -4.09 -4.74 7.48
C ALA A 90 -5.47 -5.20 7.02
N TRP A 91 -5.66 -5.17 5.69
CA TRP A 91 -6.89 -5.62 5.04
C TRP A 91 -6.55 -6.58 3.93
N THR A 92 -7.47 -7.51 3.64
CA THR A 92 -7.41 -8.30 2.42
C THR A 92 -8.24 -7.63 1.35
N ILE A 93 -7.71 -7.59 0.12
CA ILE A 93 -8.39 -6.96 -1.01
C ILE A 93 -8.56 -8.01 -2.10
N THR A 94 -9.80 -8.22 -2.55
CA THR A 94 -10.11 -9.15 -3.62
C THR A 94 -10.61 -8.47 -4.88
N ALA A 95 -11.00 -7.21 -4.77
CA ALA A 95 -11.41 -6.38 -5.90
C ALA A 95 -11.31 -4.91 -5.49
N LEU A 96 -11.29 -4.03 -6.48
CA LEU A 96 -11.32 -2.58 -6.24
C LEU A 96 -12.53 -1.98 -6.94
N ASP A 97 -13.32 -1.23 -6.19
CA ASP A 97 -14.36 -0.37 -6.72
C ASP A 97 -14.06 1.08 -6.31
N GLU A 98 -14.86 2.00 -6.80
CA GLU A 98 -14.65 3.42 -6.55
C GLU A 98 -14.66 3.76 -5.06
N ALA A 99 -15.59 3.17 -4.30
CA ALA A 99 -15.69 3.40 -2.86
C ALA A 99 -14.46 2.86 -2.11
N THR A 100 -13.99 1.67 -2.48
CA THR A 100 -12.81 1.05 -1.88
C THR A 100 -11.56 1.85 -2.20
N GLU A 101 -11.40 2.30 -3.44
CA GLU A 101 -10.28 3.15 -3.83
C GLU A 101 -10.27 4.45 -3.03
N GLY A 102 -11.43 5.07 -2.85
CA GLY A 102 -11.57 6.29 -2.06
C GLY A 102 -11.15 6.10 -0.61
N LYS A 103 -11.54 4.98 -0.02
CA LYS A 103 -11.14 4.64 1.35
C LYS A 103 -9.63 4.46 1.46
N ILE A 104 -9.03 3.76 0.50
CA ILE A 104 -7.57 3.55 0.48
C ILE A 104 -6.83 4.88 0.34
N ARG A 105 -7.28 5.76 -0.56
CA ARG A 105 -6.68 7.09 -0.74
C ARG A 105 -6.67 7.89 0.56
N ALA A 106 -7.80 7.88 1.26
CA ALA A 106 -7.92 8.62 2.52
C ALA A 106 -6.99 8.06 3.60
N LEU A 107 -6.92 6.72 3.71
CA LEU A 107 -6.04 6.07 4.69
C LEU A 107 -4.56 6.34 4.39
N VAL A 108 -4.17 6.23 3.13
CA VAL A 108 -2.77 6.46 2.72
C VAL A 108 -2.37 7.91 2.96
N ALA A 109 -3.21 8.87 2.59
CA ALA A 109 -2.94 10.29 2.80
C ALA A 109 -2.78 10.61 4.29
N LYS A 110 -3.64 10.04 5.13
CA LYS A 110 -3.57 10.23 6.58
C LYS A 110 -2.30 9.62 7.16
N ALA A 111 -1.92 8.42 6.73
CA ALA A 111 -0.73 7.74 7.24
C ALA A 111 0.56 8.43 6.82
N ALA A 112 0.59 9.00 5.62
CA ALA A 112 1.78 9.68 5.10
C ALA A 112 1.98 11.07 5.75
N GLY A 113 0.98 11.60 6.36
CA GLY A 113 1.03 12.90 7.05
C GLY A 113 0.75 14.06 6.12
#